data_98daaaae0ff22fb5c8637fcce0468f12
#
_entry.id   98daaaae0ff22fb5c8637fcce0468f12
#
_cell.length_a   1.000
_cell.length_b   1.000
_cell.length_c   1.000
_cell.angle_alpha   90.00
_cell.angle_beta   90.00
_cell.angle_gamma   90.00
#
_symmetry.space_group_name_H-M   'P 1'
#
loop_
_entity.id
_entity.type
_entity.pdbx_description
1 polymer ?
#
loop_
_entity_poly.entity_id
_entity_poly.type
_entity_poly.pdbx_seq_one_letter_code
_entity_poly.pdbx_strand_id
1 'polypeptide(L)'
;MAGLNPQSLVTLWQIEQYGSFSATAKATGWSQPAISQQIKKLEAQCGSTLVQRTSHGVELTATGSMLARHGEAIADRLERAAREVEDYRHHRFAHLHLVAPPSICSTIAARTVVKLSMFTDIELSLIQMEPPEAIGLISQGKADAAAVFRYSSIPNFLHIGDDLTFHSLGYDPMRLLVHRSSGIAKRFEETGEPVSLSAAKDEHWIAGCPTCRANLVKLATRAGF
;
A
#
# COMPACT_ATOMS: atom_id res chain seq x y z
N MET A 1 28.69 -13.35 -6.55
CA MET A 1 28.19 -13.06 -5.18
C MET A 1 27.42 -14.28 -4.73
N ALA A 2 27.78 -14.90 -3.57
CA ALA A 2 26.91 -15.92 -2.97
C ALA A 2 25.58 -15.22 -2.61
N GLY A 3 24.50 -15.70 -3.19
CA GLY A 3 23.19 -15.10 -2.96
C GLY A 3 22.77 -15.18 -1.49
N LEU A 4 22.06 -14.19 -0.98
CA LEU A 4 21.45 -14.21 0.34
C LEU A 4 20.46 -15.37 0.42
N ASN A 5 20.45 -16.08 1.55
CA ASN A 5 19.49 -17.17 1.76
C ASN A 5 18.11 -16.58 2.10
N PRO A 6 17.06 -16.82 1.29
CA PRO A 6 15.71 -16.29 1.53
C PRO A 6 15.15 -16.67 2.90
N GLN A 7 15.38 -17.91 3.35
CA GLN A 7 14.94 -18.37 4.68
C GLN A 7 15.58 -17.56 5.81
N SER A 8 16.84 -17.15 5.66
CA SER A 8 17.51 -16.31 6.67
C SER A 8 16.92 -14.90 6.74
N LEU A 9 16.46 -14.35 5.62
CA LEU A 9 15.76 -13.06 5.58
C LEU A 9 14.39 -13.18 6.27
N VAL A 10 13.64 -14.23 5.99
CA VAL A 10 12.37 -14.50 6.67
C VAL A 10 12.58 -14.67 8.18
N THR A 11 13.61 -15.40 8.59
CA THR A 11 13.93 -15.57 10.01
C THR A 11 14.31 -14.24 10.68
N LEU A 12 15.02 -13.36 9.98
CA LEU A 12 15.36 -12.04 10.50
C LEU A 12 14.12 -11.17 10.74
N TRP A 13 13.17 -11.16 9.79
CA TRP A 13 11.86 -10.52 9.95
C TRP A 13 11.07 -11.11 11.13
N GLN A 14 11.04 -12.44 11.28
CA GLN A 14 10.38 -13.10 12.41
C GLN A 14 10.99 -12.72 13.76
N ILE A 15 12.31 -12.51 13.83
CA ILE A 15 12.97 -12.01 15.06
C ILE A 15 12.47 -10.60 15.41
N GLU A 16 12.26 -9.72 14.41
CA GLU A 16 11.68 -8.41 14.62
C GLU A 16 10.26 -8.50 15.19
N GLN A 17 9.43 -9.40 14.63
CA GLN A 17 8.04 -9.58 15.06
C GLN A 17 7.92 -10.16 16.49
N TYR A 18 8.76 -11.13 16.83
CA TYR A 18 8.69 -11.83 18.13
C TYR A 18 9.61 -11.26 19.22
N GLY A 19 10.47 -10.32 18.86
CA GLY A 19 11.33 -9.57 19.81
C GLY A 19 12.46 -10.37 20.46
N SER A 20 12.57 -11.68 20.22
CA SER A 20 13.67 -12.49 20.75
C SER A 20 13.91 -13.79 19.97
N PHE A 21 15.16 -14.28 19.99
CA PHE A 21 15.52 -15.57 19.40
C PHE A 21 14.72 -16.74 19.98
N SER A 22 14.45 -16.71 21.29
CA SER A 22 13.71 -17.79 21.96
C SER A 22 12.24 -17.78 21.60
N ALA A 23 11.61 -16.59 21.52
CA ALA A 23 10.21 -16.48 21.10
C ALA A 23 10.04 -16.87 19.63
N THR A 24 10.97 -16.45 18.76
CA THR A 24 11.01 -16.86 17.35
C THR A 24 11.15 -18.37 17.21
N ALA A 25 12.06 -18.98 17.97
CA ALA A 25 12.26 -20.43 17.95
C ALA A 25 10.97 -21.19 18.32
N LYS A 26 10.28 -20.73 19.37
CA LYS A 26 9.00 -21.30 19.81
C LYS A 26 7.91 -21.15 18.74
N ALA A 27 7.81 -19.99 18.11
CA ALA A 27 6.79 -19.70 17.11
C ALA A 27 6.99 -20.47 15.80
N THR A 28 8.26 -20.69 15.40
CA THR A 28 8.61 -21.32 14.11
C THR A 28 8.88 -22.82 14.20
N GLY A 29 8.91 -23.39 15.40
CA GLY A 29 9.26 -24.81 15.61
C GLY A 29 10.76 -25.11 15.45
N TRP A 30 11.61 -24.08 15.38
CA TRP A 30 13.07 -24.25 15.28
C TRP A 30 13.72 -24.21 16.67
N SER A 31 14.96 -24.68 16.76
CA SER A 31 15.73 -24.47 17.97
C SER A 31 16.39 -23.08 18.00
N GLN A 32 16.49 -22.47 19.18
CA GLN A 32 17.16 -21.17 19.32
C GLN A 32 18.62 -21.18 18.81
N PRO A 33 19.43 -22.20 19.03
CA PRO A 33 20.78 -22.28 18.45
C PRO A 33 20.78 -22.28 16.93
N ALA A 34 19.82 -22.96 16.29
CA ALA A 34 19.68 -22.98 14.82
C ALA A 34 19.38 -21.58 14.26
N ILE A 35 18.43 -20.85 14.86
CA ILE A 35 18.13 -19.46 14.50
C ILE A 35 19.35 -18.57 14.69
N SER A 36 20.04 -18.67 15.84
CA SER A 36 21.24 -17.86 16.11
C SER A 36 22.35 -18.14 15.09
N GLN A 37 22.56 -19.40 14.71
CA GLN A 37 23.56 -19.77 13.70
C GLN A 37 23.16 -19.23 12.30
N GLN A 38 21.89 -19.30 11.97
CA GLN A 38 21.36 -18.79 10.70
C GLN A 38 21.59 -17.28 10.56
N ILE A 39 21.30 -16.50 11.61
CA ILE A 39 21.54 -15.06 11.62
C ILE A 39 23.03 -14.73 11.56
N LYS A 40 23.88 -15.40 12.33
CA LYS A 40 25.34 -15.22 12.25
C LYS A 40 25.88 -15.47 10.84
N LYS A 41 25.36 -16.50 10.16
CA LYS A 41 25.74 -16.76 8.76
C LYS A 41 25.28 -15.64 7.82
N LEU A 42 24.08 -15.10 8.03
CA LEU A 42 23.57 -13.98 7.25
C LEU A 42 24.42 -12.71 7.49
N GLU A 43 24.76 -12.42 8.74
CA GLU A 43 25.65 -11.29 9.11
C GLU A 43 27.03 -11.40 8.43
N ALA A 44 27.60 -12.62 8.44
CA ALA A 44 28.85 -12.88 7.75
C ALA A 44 28.76 -12.68 6.23
N GLN A 45 27.64 -13.08 5.62
CA GLN A 45 27.38 -12.85 4.19
C GLN A 45 27.22 -11.37 3.84
N CYS A 46 26.60 -10.60 4.72
CA CYS A 46 26.36 -9.17 4.54
C CYS A 46 27.56 -8.30 4.96
N GLY A 47 28.51 -8.87 5.72
CA GLY A 47 29.62 -8.11 6.33
C GLY A 47 29.15 -7.07 7.34
N SER A 48 27.98 -7.25 7.95
CA SER A 48 27.36 -6.27 8.83
C SER A 48 26.56 -6.96 9.93
N THR A 49 26.58 -6.40 11.14
CA THR A 49 25.71 -6.82 12.23
C THR A 49 24.27 -6.42 11.90
N LEU A 50 23.36 -7.39 11.99
CA LEU A 50 21.94 -7.19 11.68
C LEU A 50 21.07 -7.11 12.93
N VAL A 51 21.55 -7.70 14.03
CA VAL A 51 20.81 -7.87 15.28
C VAL A 51 21.67 -7.43 16.45
N GLN A 52 21.12 -6.62 17.34
CA GLN A 52 21.77 -6.19 18.58
C GLN A 52 20.95 -6.59 19.80
N ARG A 53 21.64 -6.93 20.89
CA ARG A 53 20.99 -7.23 22.17
C ARG A 53 20.77 -5.95 22.95
N THR A 54 19.59 -5.77 23.49
CA THR A 54 19.22 -4.66 24.37
C THR A 54 18.76 -5.20 25.74
N SER A 55 18.55 -4.33 26.69
CA SER A 55 17.98 -4.68 28.01
C SER A 55 16.54 -5.22 27.91
N HIS A 56 15.86 -4.97 26.81
CA HIS A 56 14.47 -5.38 26.57
C HIS A 56 14.33 -6.54 25.59
N GLY A 57 15.43 -7.09 25.11
CA GLY A 57 15.43 -8.23 24.17
C GLY A 57 16.38 -8.06 23.00
N VAL A 58 15.84 -8.13 21.80
CA VAL A 58 16.60 -8.08 20.55
C VAL A 58 15.99 -7.03 19.64
N GLU A 59 16.84 -6.16 19.10
CA GLU A 59 16.47 -5.13 18.13
C GLU A 59 17.28 -5.29 16.85
N LEU A 60 16.70 -4.92 15.72
CA LEU A 60 17.41 -4.90 14.45
C LEU A 60 18.23 -3.61 14.29
N THR A 61 19.37 -3.72 13.66
CA THR A 61 20.10 -2.55 13.15
C THR A 61 19.38 -1.95 11.94
N ALA A 62 19.80 -0.77 11.47
CA ALA A 62 19.26 -0.16 10.25
C ALA A 62 19.37 -1.12 9.03
N THR A 63 20.53 -1.80 8.90
CA THR A 63 20.73 -2.82 7.87
C THR A 63 19.84 -4.04 8.11
N GLY A 64 19.66 -4.45 9.38
CA GLY A 64 18.77 -5.52 9.77
C GLY A 64 17.33 -5.24 9.38
N SER A 65 16.80 -4.07 9.72
CA SER A 65 15.42 -3.68 9.38
C SER A 65 15.22 -3.54 7.86
N MET A 66 16.24 -3.08 7.13
CA MET A 66 16.17 -3.07 5.66
C MET A 66 16.02 -4.50 5.10
N LEU A 67 16.81 -5.44 5.57
CA LEU A 67 16.75 -6.84 5.12
C LEU A 67 15.50 -7.56 5.64
N ALA A 68 15.00 -7.23 6.83
CA ALA A 68 13.76 -7.79 7.38
C ALA A 68 12.55 -7.47 6.50
N ARG A 69 12.45 -6.26 5.93
CA ARG A 69 11.39 -5.92 4.95
C ARG A 69 11.42 -6.84 3.71
N HIS A 70 12.59 -7.22 3.23
CA HIS A 70 12.69 -8.21 2.16
C HIS A 70 12.27 -9.60 2.64
N GLY A 71 12.58 -9.95 3.90
CA GLY A 71 12.14 -11.18 4.53
C GLY A 71 10.62 -11.28 4.64
N GLU A 72 9.96 -10.19 5.04
CA GLU A 72 8.50 -10.06 5.06
C GLU A 72 7.90 -10.31 3.67
N ALA A 73 8.40 -9.61 2.64
CA ALA A 73 7.91 -9.76 1.27
C ALA A 73 8.07 -11.19 0.74
N ILE A 74 9.15 -11.88 1.10
CA ILE A 74 9.38 -13.28 0.74
C ILE A 74 8.38 -14.19 1.47
N ALA A 75 8.15 -13.98 2.78
CA ALA A 75 7.20 -14.75 3.56
C ALA A 75 5.77 -14.62 2.99
N ASP A 76 5.33 -13.40 2.72
CA ASP A 76 4.04 -13.11 2.11
C ASP A 76 3.88 -13.83 0.75
N ARG A 77 4.94 -13.82 -0.07
CA ARG A 77 4.93 -14.47 -1.38
C ARG A 77 4.82 -15.99 -1.28
N LEU A 78 5.52 -16.59 -0.32
CA LEU A 78 5.45 -18.03 -0.06
C LEU A 78 4.08 -18.44 0.47
N GLU A 79 3.51 -17.67 1.39
CA GLU A 79 2.17 -17.92 1.92
C GLU A 79 1.10 -17.82 0.82
N ARG A 80 1.24 -16.85 -0.08
CA ARG A 80 0.37 -16.72 -1.24
C ARG A 80 0.49 -17.92 -2.16
N ALA A 81 1.70 -18.36 -2.49
CA ALA A 81 1.90 -19.53 -3.32
C ALA A 81 1.29 -20.80 -2.68
N ALA A 82 1.38 -20.94 -1.35
CA ALA A 82 0.74 -22.05 -0.64
C ALA A 82 -0.79 -21.97 -0.75
N ARG A 83 -1.40 -20.80 -0.61
CA ARG A 83 -2.84 -20.60 -0.82
C ARG A 83 -3.26 -20.93 -2.26
N GLU A 84 -2.54 -20.45 -3.26
CA GLU A 84 -2.81 -20.75 -4.67
C GLU A 84 -2.80 -22.26 -4.96
N VAL A 85 -1.86 -23.00 -4.37
CA VAL A 85 -1.81 -24.47 -4.49
C VAL A 85 -3.02 -25.12 -3.85
N GLU A 86 -3.44 -24.66 -2.67
CA GLU A 86 -4.60 -25.19 -1.96
C GLU A 86 -5.90 -24.93 -2.72
N ASP A 87 -6.06 -23.72 -3.25
CA ASP A 87 -7.19 -23.34 -4.09
C ASP A 87 -7.26 -24.20 -5.36
N TYR A 88 -6.12 -24.43 -6.01
CA TYR A 88 -6.03 -25.31 -7.17
C TYR A 88 -6.43 -26.77 -6.84
N ARG A 89 -5.96 -27.30 -5.70
CA ARG A 89 -6.28 -28.66 -5.25
C ARG A 89 -7.76 -28.85 -4.94
N HIS A 90 -8.40 -27.86 -4.39
CA HIS A 90 -9.80 -27.91 -3.99
C HIS A 90 -10.77 -27.43 -5.05
N HIS A 91 -10.32 -27.11 -6.26
CA HIS A 91 -11.12 -26.48 -7.30
C HIS A 91 -11.84 -25.22 -6.77
N ARG A 92 -11.28 -24.61 -5.71
CA ARG A 92 -11.74 -23.33 -5.20
C ARG A 92 -11.26 -22.24 -6.13
N PHE A 93 -12.17 -21.39 -6.51
CA PHE A 93 -11.95 -20.31 -7.46
C PHE A 93 -10.98 -19.26 -6.89
N ALA A 94 -10.27 -18.59 -7.80
CA ALA A 94 -9.25 -17.63 -7.43
C ALA A 94 -9.80 -16.54 -6.48
N HIS A 95 -9.14 -16.33 -5.36
CA HIS A 95 -9.37 -15.16 -4.52
C HIS A 95 -8.70 -13.95 -5.19
N LEU A 96 -9.42 -12.88 -5.38
CA LEU A 96 -8.92 -11.62 -5.90
C LEU A 96 -8.95 -10.54 -4.81
N HIS A 97 -7.79 -10.05 -4.43
CA HIS A 97 -7.66 -8.95 -3.47
C HIS A 97 -7.55 -7.62 -4.23
N LEU A 98 -8.64 -6.85 -4.24
CA LEU A 98 -8.70 -5.53 -4.84
C LEU A 98 -8.52 -4.47 -3.76
N VAL A 99 -7.61 -3.54 -3.98
CA VAL A 99 -7.40 -2.37 -3.11
C VAL A 99 -7.85 -1.11 -3.83
N ALA A 100 -8.60 -0.24 -3.15
CA ALA A 100 -9.08 0.98 -3.76
C ALA A 100 -9.35 2.08 -2.72
N PRO A 101 -9.28 3.38 -3.09
CA PRO A 101 -9.65 4.48 -2.21
C PRO A 101 -11.18 4.50 -1.96
N PRO A 102 -11.63 5.19 -0.90
CA PRO A 102 -13.03 5.21 -0.48
C PRO A 102 -14.03 5.53 -1.59
N SER A 103 -13.71 6.50 -2.43
CA SER A 103 -14.57 6.92 -3.55
C SER A 103 -14.77 5.82 -4.60
N ILE A 104 -13.73 5.05 -4.90
CA ILE A 104 -13.80 3.91 -5.84
C ILE A 104 -14.46 2.71 -5.17
N CYS A 105 -14.17 2.45 -3.89
CA CYS A 105 -14.81 1.37 -3.12
C CYS A 105 -16.33 1.52 -3.11
N SER A 106 -16.85 2.73 -2.85
CA SER A 106 -18.29 3.00 -2.77
C SER A 106 -19.01 3.05 -4.13
N THR A 107 -18.29 3.06 -5.24
CA THR A 107 -18.84 3.25 -6.58
C THR A 107 -18.46 2.11 -7.53
N ILE A 108 -17.34 2.23 -8.22
CA ILE A 108 -16.93 1.31 -9.28
C ILE A 108 -16.63 -0.09 -8.72
N ALA A 109 -15.86 -0.16 -7.62
CA ALA A 109 -15.45 -1.43 -7.05
C ALA A 109 -16.66 -2.23 -6.54
N ALA A 110 -17.58 -1.60 -5.80
CA ALA A 110 -18.80 -2.27 -5.34
C ALA A 110 -19.63 -2.87 -6.49
N ARG A 111 -19.78 -2.11 -7.58
CA ARG A 111 -20.48 -2.60 -8.78
C ARG A 111 -19.73 -3.75 -9.47
N THR A 112 -18.41 -3.70 -9.46
CA THR A 112 -17.55 -4.74 -10.04
C THR A 112 -17.68 -6.03 -9.25
N VAL A 113 -17.65 -5.98 -7.91
CA VAL A 113 -17.89 -7.15 -7.04
C VAL A 113 -19.20 -7.83 -7.40
N VAL A 114 -20.32 -7.06 -7.42
CA VAL A 114 -21.64 -7.59 -7.75
C VAL A 114 -21.66 -8.22 -9.15
N LYS A 115 -21.04 -7.58 -10.14
CA LYS A 115 -20.99 -8.15 -11.50
C LYS A 115 -20.15 -9.42 -11.57
N LEU A 116 -18.96 -9.44 -10.96
CA LEU A 116 -18.09 -10.61 -10.96
C LEU A 116 -18.77 -11.82 -10.32
N SER A 117 -19.46 -11.65 -9.19
CA SER A 117 -20.19 -12.74 -8.52
C SER A 117 -21.32 -13.35 -9.36
N MET A 118 -21.79 -12.67 -10.41
CA MET A 118 -22.80 -13.20 -11.34
C MET A 118 -22.20 -14.05 -12.46
N PHE A 119 -20.92 -13.90 -12.76
CA PHE A 119 -20.28 -14.54 -13.94
C PHE A 119 -19.18 -15.52 -13.57
N THR A 120 -18.68 -15.47 -12.36
CA THR A 120 -17.56 -16.29 -11.91
C THR A 120 -17.70 -16.65 -10.44
N ASP A 121 -17.14 -17.78 -10.07
CA ASP A 121 -17.03 -18.18 -8.66
C ASP A 121 -15.76 -17.57 -8.01
N ILE A 122 -15.29 -16.42 -8.47
CA ILE A 122 -14.18 -15.70 -7.86
C ILE A 122 -14.65 -15.06 -6.56
N GLU A 123 -13.96 -15.37 -5.48
CA GLU A 123 -14.14 -14.67 -4.21
C GLU A 123 -13.31 -13.38 -4.25
N LEU A 124 -13.97 -12.22 -4.25
CA LEU A 124 -13.33 -10.92 -4.31
C LEU A 124 -13.35 -10.27 -2.93
N SER A 125 -12.17 -9.99 -2.39
CA SER A 125 -12.02 -9.14 -1.22
C SER A 125 -11.67 -7.72 -1.64
N LEU A 126 -12.33 -6.73 -1.00
CA LEU A 126 -12.12 -5.31 -1.26
C LEU A 126 -11.53 -4.65 -0.03
N ILE A 127 -10.32 -4.11 -0.17
CA ILE A 127 -9.60 -3.40 0.89
C ILE A 127 -9.63 -1.92 0.58
N GLN A 128 -10.11 -1.12 1.52
CA GLN A 128 -10.10 0.33 1.38
C GLN A 128 -8.76 0.91 1.83
N MET A 129 -8.07 1.60 0.91
CA MET A 129 -6.77 2.21 1.20
C MET A 129 -6.45 3.34 0.22
N GLU A 130 -5.67 4.33 0.65
CA GLU A 130 -5.24 5.42 -0.22
C GLU A 130 -4.18 4.94 -1.24
N PRO A 131 -4.04 5.65 -2.40
CA PRO A 131 -3.22 5.18 -3.50
C PRO A 131 -1.76 4.84 -3.18
N PRO A 132 -1.00 5.60 -2.37
CA PRO A 132 0.39 5.26 -2.08
C PRO A 132 0.53 3.93 -1.32
N GLU A 133 -0.32 3.71 -0.33
CA GLU A 133 -0.34 2.48 0.46
C GLU A 133 -0.86 1.30 -0.37
N ALA A 134 -1.85 1.55 -1.25
CA ALA A 134 -2.38 0.54 -2.16
C ALA A 134 -1.29 -0.01 -3.11
N ILE A 135 -0.44 0.86 -3.66
CA ILE A 135 0.73 0.45 -4.46
C ILE A 135 1.70 -0.38 -3.61
N GLY A 136 1.92 0.00 -2.36
CA GLY A 136 2.75 -0.77 -1.42
C GLY A 136 2.24 -2.20 -1.22
N LEU A 137 0.93 -2.41 -1.10
CA LEU A 137 0.36 -3.75 -0.98
C LEU A 137 0.54 -4.60 -2.24
N ILE A 138 0.41 -3.99 -3.44
CA ILE A 138 0.70 -4.68 -4.70
C ILE A 138 2.16 -5.11 -4.76
N SER A 139 3.09 -4.19 -4.49
CA SER A 139 4.54 -4.48 -4.52
C SER A 139 4.96 -5.55 -3.50
N GLN A 140 4.26 -5.65 -2.37
CA GLN A 140 4.45 -6.69 -1.36
C GLN A 140 3.75 -8.01 -1.72
N GLY A 141 2.95 -8.06 -2.79
CA GLY A 141 2.15 -9.23 -3.15
C GLY A 141 0.97 -9.50 -2.21
N LYS A 142 0.55 -8.50 -1.41
CA LYS A 142 -0.60 -8.57 -0.50
C LYS A 142 -1.93 -8.24 -1.19
N ALA A 143 -1.87 -7.71 -2.40
CA ALA A 143 -3.02 -7.46 -3.25
C ALA A 143 -2.73 -7.85 -4.70
N ASP A 144 -3.77 -8.17 -5.45
CA ASP A 144 -3.69 -8.60 -6.86
C ASP A 144 -3.89 -7.45 -7.82
N ALA A 145 -4.77 -6.53 -7.46
CA ALA A 145 -5.07 -5.34 -8.22
C ALA A 145 -5.31 -4.14 -7.30
N ALA A 146 -4.93 -2.95 -7.76
CA ALA A 146 -5.27 -1.71 -7.10
C ALA A 146 -5.92 -0.74 -8.09
N ALA A 147 -7.06 -0.18 -7.71
CA ALA A 147 -7.61 0.96 -8.40
C ALA A 147 -7.10 2.22 -7.69
N VAL A 148 -6.35 3.05 -8.41
CA VAL A 148 -5.70 4.24 -7.86
C VAL A 148 -6.02 5.47 -8.70
N PHE A 149 -5.88 6.64 -8.13
CA PHE A 149 -5.91 7.89 -8.87
C PHE A 149 -4.57 8.62 -8.74
N ARG A 150 -4.29 9.52 -9.66
CA ARG A 150 -3.16 10.43 -9.61
C ARG A 150 -3.59 11.83 -9.98
N TYR A 151 -2.94 12.82 -9.39
CA TYR A 151 -3.18 14.22 -9.74
C TYR A 151 -2.21 14.67 -10.83
N SER A 152 -2.71 15.30 -11.89
CA SER A 152 -1.88 15.91 -12.93
C SER A 152 -0.99 17.04 -12.39
N SER A 153 -1.39 17.68 -11.30
CA SER A 153 -0.62 18.74 -10.63
C SER A 153 0.58 18.22 -9.84
N ILE A 154 0.60 16.91 -9.50
CA ILE A 154 1.66 16.26 -8.70
C ILE A 154 2.22 15.07 -9.51
N PRO A 155 3.22 15.27 -10.37
CA PRO A 155 3.75 14.22 -11.25
C PRO A 155 4.23 12.96 -10.53
N ASN A 156 4.85 13.12 -9.36
CA ASN A 156 5.43 12.02 -8.56
C ASN A 156 4.51 11.60 -7.39
N PHE A 157 3.20 11.70 -7.58
CA PHE A 157 2.23 11.32 -6.56
C PHE A 157 2.29 9.83 -6.19
N LEU A 158 2.52 8.98 -7.18
CA LEU A 158 2.68 7.54 -7.01
C LEU A 158 4.07 7.13 -7.46
N HIS A 159 4.77 6.41 -6.60
CA HIS A 159 6.00 5.70 -6.97
C HIS A 159 5.58 4.30 -7.43
N ILE A 160 5.71 4.08 -8.72
CA ILE A 160 5.29 2.84 -9.36
C ILE A 160 6.54 2.12 -9.81
N GLY A 161 6.74 0.89 -9.35
CA GLY A 161 7.81 0.03 -9.81
C GLY A 161 7.63 -0.39 -11.28
N ASP A 162 8.73 -0.71 -11.94
CA ASP A 162 8.72 -1.14 -13.35
C ASP A 162 8.05 -2.51 -13.57
N ASP A 163 7.77 -3.23 -12.48
CA ASP A 163 7.11 -4.52 -12.44
C ASP A 163 5.57 -4.45 -12.46
N LEU A 164 5.00 -3.24 -12.43
CA LEU A 164 3.56 -3.02 -12.40
C LEU A 164 3.01 -2.60 -13.78
N THR A 165 1.92 -3.23 -14.17
CA THR A 165 1.19 -2.86 -15.39
C THR A 165 0.03 -1.92 -15.06
N PHE A 166 -0.09 -0.83 -15.80
CA PHE A 166 -1.10 0.20 -15.63
C PHE A 166 -2.14 0.18 -16.75
N HIS A 167 -3.42 0.24 -16.33
CA HIS A 167 -4.55 0.45 -17.24
C HIS A 167 -5.31 1.70 -16.82
N SER A 168 -5.46 2.67 -17.75
CA SER A 168 -6.26 3.85 -17.50
C SER A 168 -7.75 3.52 -17.51
N LEU A 169 -8.45 3.88 -16.44
CA LEU A 169 -9.90 3.73 -16.32
C LEU A 169 -10.66 5.00 -16.74
N GLY A 170 -9.96 6.11 -16.94
CA GLY A 170 -10.55 7.39 -17.32
C GLY A 170 -10.09 8.56 -16.45
N TYR A 171 -10.89 9.63 -16.44
CA TYR A 171 -10.64 10.85 -15.69
C TYR A 171 -11.78 11.13 -14.73
N ASP A 172 -11.43 11.52 -13.51
CA ASP A 172 -12.36 12.01 -12.50
C ASP A 172 -12.12 13.51 -12.30
N PRO A 173 -13.06 14.39 -12.75
CA PRO A 173 -12.87 15.83 -12.65
C PRO A 173 -12.99 16.30 -11.20
N MET A 174 -11.95 16.96 -10.70
CA MET A 174 -12.01 17.64 -9.40
C MET A 174 -13.03 18.78 -9.45
N ARG A 175 -13.90 18.82 -8.44
CA ARG A 175 -14.95 19.83 -8.31
C ARG A 175 -14.84 20.54 -6.98
N LEU A 176 -15.11 21.85 -6.99
CA LEU A 176 -15.26 22.65 -5.78
C LEU A 176 -16.72 22.57 -5.31
N LEU A 177 -16.92 22.07 -4.09
CA LEU A 177 -18.22 22.11 -3.42
C LEU A 177 -18.30 23.37 -2.58
N VAL A 178 -19.33 24.16 -2.79
CA VAL A 178 -19.58 25.41 -2.06
C VAL A 178 -21.01 25.43 -1.53
N HIS A 179 -21.24 26.16 -0.44
CA HIS A 179 -22.59 26.33 0.07
C HIS A 179 -23.44 27.14 -0.97
N ARG A 180 -24.69 26.76 -1.15
CA ARG A 180 -25.57 27.37 -2.14
C ARG A 180 -25.74 28.89 -1.97
N SER A 181 -25.66 29.38 -0.73
CA SER A 181 -25.76 30.82 -0.45
C SER A 181 -24.44 31.58 -0.62
N SER A 182 -23.34 30.94 -0.95
CA SER A 182 -22.05 31.61 -1.14
C SER A 182 -22.05 32.53 -2.35
N GLY A 183 -21.21 33.56 -2.31
CA GLY A 183 -21.03 34.46 -3.46
C GLY A 183 -20.55 33.75 -4.72
N ILE A 184 -19.74 32.67 -4.53
CA ILE A 184 -19.24 31.83 -5.62
C ILE A 184 -20.38 31.07 -6.29
N ALA A 185 -21.29 30.46 -5.52
CA ALA A 185 -22.44 29.74 -6.06
C ALA A 185 -23.38 30.68 -6.82
N LYS A 186 -23.73 31.84 -6.24
CA LYS A 186 -24.58 32.84 -6.87
C LYS A 186 -24.01 33.32 -8.20
N ARG A 187 -22.70 33.63 -8.23
CA ARG A 187 -22.05 34.06 -9.48
C ARG A 187 -22.13 32.99 -10.57
N PHE A 188 -21.91 31.73 -10.22
CA PHE A 188 -22.05 30.63 -11.17
C PHE A 188 -23.49 30.45 -11.66
N GLU A 189 -24.49 30.58 -10.76
CA GLU A 189 -25.90 30.50 -11.12
C GLU A 189 -26.32 31.65 -12.07
N GLU A 190 -25.76 32.86 -11.89
CA GLU A 190 -26.04 34.03 -12.70
C GLU A 190 -25.38 33.99 -14.08
N THR A 191 -24.13 33.50 -14.16
CA THR A 191 -23.35 33.61 -15.41
C THR A 191 -23.30 32.30 -16.19
N GLY A 192 -23.47 31.14 -15.52
CA GLY A 192 -23.23 29.82 -16.09
C GLY A 192 -21.74 29.52 -16.39
N GLU A 193 -20.84 30.44 -16.08
CA GLU A 193 -19.43 30.36 -16.41
C GLU A 193 -18.60 29.77 -15.25
N PRO A 194 -17.52 29.00 -15.54
CA PRO A 194 -16.60 28.50 -14.52
C PRO A 194 -16.02 29.65 -13.70
N VAL A 195 -16.09 29.52 -12.39
CA VAL A 195 -15.53 30.51 -11.46
C VAL A 195 -14.04 30.18 -11.22
N SER A 196 -13.19 31.22 -11.31
CA SER A 196 -11.76 31.07 -11.00
C SER A 196 -11.54 30.60 -9.56
N LEU A 197 -10.58 29.74 -9.34
CA LEU A 197 -10.20 29.27 -8.01
C LEU A 197 -9.79 30.43 -7.08
N SER A 198 -9.20 31.50 -7.64
CA SER A 198 -8.83 32.71 -6.91
C SER A 198 -10.03 33.46 -6.28
N ALA A 199 -11.25 33.23 -6.75
CA ALA A 199 -12.44 33.76 -6.12
C ALA A 199 -12.71 33.17 -4.72
N ALA A 200 -12.12 32.05 -4.41
CA ALA A 200 -12.23 31.35 -3.11
C ALA A 200 -11.01 31.58 -2.21
N LYS A 201 -10.13 32.53 -2.53
CA LYS A 201 -8.87 32.76 -1.78
C LYS A 201 -9.08 33.09 -0.30
N ASP A 202 -10.15 33.82 0.02
CA ASP A 202 -10.45 34.26 1.38
C ASP A 202 -11.45 33.32 2.11
N GLU A 203 -11.83 32.21 1.48
CA GLU A 203 -12.75 31.24 2.05
C GLU A 203 -12.05 30.22 2.95
N HIS A 204 -12.81 29.61 3.87
CA HIS A 204 -12.32 28.52 4.69
C HIS A 204 -12.44 27.20 3.93
N TRP A 205 -11.30 26.53 3.75
CA TRP A 205 -11.22 25.33 2.96
C TRP A 205 -11.29 24.05 3.82
N ILE A 206 -12.13 23.12 3.39
CA ILE A 206 -12.10 21.74 3.88
C ILE A 206 -11.30 20.93 2.87
N ALA A 207 -10.11 20.49 3.26
CA ALA A 207 -9.28 19.60 2.48
C ALA A 207 -9.42 18.16 2.99
N GLY A 208 -9.23 17.20 2.08
CA GLY A 208 -9.19 15.78 2.43
C GLY A 208 -7.92 15.38 3.18
N CYS A 209 -7.47 14.13 2.98
CA CYS A 209 -6.23 13.60 3.55
C CYS A 209 -5.01 14.49 3.20
N PRO A 210 -3.86 14.34 3.90
CA PRO A 210 -2.66 15.13 3.64
C PRO A 210 -2.22 15.14 2.17
N THR A 211 -2.39 14.02 1.47
CA THR A 211 -2.03 13.85 0.07
C THR A 211 -2.98 14.64 -0.86
N CYS A 212 -4.29 14.59 -0.60
CA CYS A 212 -5.30 15.38 -1.33
C CYS A 212 -5.10 16.89 -1.10
N ARG A 213 -4.74 17.25 0.15
CA ARG A 213 -4.38 18.63 0.51
C ARG A 213 -3.20 19.15 -0.30
N ALA A 214 -2.18 18.34 -0.55
CA ALA A 214 -1.03 18.74 -1.36
C ALA A 214 -1.45 19.15 -2.80
N ASN A 215 -2.44 18.47 -3.39
CA ASN A 215 -3.00 18.86 -4.68
C ASN A 215 -3.70 20.24 -4.60
N LEU A 216 -4.52 20.45 -3.57
CA LEU A 216 -5.21 21.73 -3.35
C LEU A 216 -4.22 22.88 -3.19
N VAL A 217 -3.18 22.71 -2.33
CA VAL A 217 -2.13 23.73 -2.12
C VAL A 217 -1.44 24.08 -3.43
N LYS A 218 -1.10 23.07 -4.27
CA LYS A 218 -0.49 23.34 -5.59
C LYS A 218 -1.40 24.10 -6.53
N LEU A 219 -2.69 23.79 -6.53
CA LEU A 219 -3.69 24.51 -7.35
C LEU A 219 -3.87 25.94 -6.86
N ALA A 220 -3.95 26.17 -5.54
CA ALA A 220 -4.04 27.49 -4.93
C ALA A 220 -2.81 28.35 -5.26
N THR A 221 -1.59 27.80 -5.10
CA THR A 221 -0.35 28.48 -5.47
C THR A 221 -0.32 28.88 -6.95
N ARG A 222 -0.80 28.02 -7.85
CA ARG A 222 -0.94 28.36 -9.29
C ARG A 222 -1.99 29.43 -9.54
N ALA A 223 -3.00 29.52 -8.70
CA ALA A 223 -4.05 30.55 -8.76
C ALA A 223 -3.64 31.85 -8.05
N GLY A 224 -2.45 31.93 -7.44
CA GLY A 224 -1.85 33.13 -6.84
C GLY A 224 -2.24 33.37 -5.37
N PHE A 225 -2.57 32.32 -4.59
CA PHE A 225 -2.86 32.43 -3.15
C PHE A 225 -2.42 31.18 -2.37
#